data_c9283bd01212816ec797c33de6f7c440
#
_entry.id   c9283bd01212816ec797c33de6f7c440
#
_cell.length_a   1.000
_cell.length_b   1.000
_cell.length_c   1.000
_cell.angle_alpha   90.00
_cell.angle_beta   90.00
_cell.angle_gamma   90.00
#
_symmetry.space_group_name_H-M   'P 1'
#
loop_
_entity.id
_entity.type
_entity.pdbx_description
1 polymer ?
#
loop_
_entity_poly.entity_id
_entity_poly.type
_entity_poly.pdbx_seq_one_letter_code
_entity_poly.pdbx_strand_id
1 'polypeptide(L)'
;MSLFTKAIPNSRPDINRRQTMIKWPALVAMALCAAILLPGPAPATPLVDSAPEATVADGIVAIREGNFREAVAIWTPHAEAGNPAADYGLGLVYSRDRGAGMPARPELSHRHYEAAAHRGHVDSIFELAFQYERGIGTEANTDHALAYYRVAAKNHLNAQYNLAVLLSRGGDVKPDLREAFFWAAAARNNARIRPRGELTLEKVSRLAQMIRERLPHQTASKAGLVATRLTGQPI
;
A
#
# COMPACT_ATOMS: atom_id res chain seq x y z
N MET A 1 58.89 -16.74 -12.46
CA MET A 1 59.09 -16.17 -11.13
C MET A 1 57.72 -15.79 -10.62
N SER A 2 57.17 -16.71 -9.89
CA SER A 2 56.89 -16.75 -8.42
C SER A 2 55.65 -15.94 -8.08
N LEU A 3 54.46 -16.57 -8.06
CA LEU A 3 53.72 -17.17 -6.90
C LEU A 3 53.58 -16.24 -5.70
N PHE A 4 52.33 -15.79 -5.46
CA PHE A 4 51.80 -15.75 -4.09
C PHE A 4 50.27 -15.87 -4.11
N THR A 5 49.84 -17.09 -3.99
CA THR A 5 48.48 -17.50 -3.59
C THR A 5 48.38 -17.26 -2.07
N LYS A 6 47.46 -16.40 -1.62
CA LYS A 6 47.19 -16.26 -0.19
C LYS A 6 45.83 -16.86 0.12
N ALA A 7 45.85 -18.00 0.79
CA ALA A 7 44.73 -18.76 1.28
C ALA A 7 43.97 -17.99 2.38
N ILE A 8 42.66 -18.03 2.32
CA ILE A 8 41.73 -17.53 3.35
C ILE A 8 41.47 -18.73 4.30
N PRO A 9 41.68 -18.61 5.61
CA PRO A 9 41.33 -19.66 6.55
C PRO A 9 39.81 -19.68 6.82
N ASN A 10 39.24 -20.84 6.60
CA ASN A 10 37.90 -21.23 6.90
C ASN A 10 37.80 -21.56 8.41
N SER A 11 37.23 -20.66 9.22
CA SER A 11 36.97 -20.94 10.63
C SER A 11 35.45 -21.02 10.85
N ARG A 12 34.93 -22.25 10.84
CA ARG A 12 33.63 -22.57 11.41
C ARG A 12 33.69 -22.47 12.94
N PRO A 13 32.75 -21.78 13.61
CA PRO A 13 32.67 -21.90 15.05
C PRO A 13 32.04 -23.24 15.46
N ASP A 14 32.69 -23.90 16.36
CA ASP A 14 32.39 -25.16 16.98
C ASP A 14 31.20 -25.04 17.93
N ILE A 15 30.06 -25.69 17.58
CA ILE A 15 28.85 -25.76 18.40
C ILE A 15 28.95 -27.02 19.27
N ASN A 16 29.76 -26.96 20.29
CA ASN A 16 29.70 -28.01 21.33
C ASN A 16 30.21 -27.48 22.69
N ARG A 17 29.36 -26.81 23.46
CA ARG A 17 29.58 -26.60 24.90
C ARG A 17 28.30 -26.78 25.70
N ARG A 18 28.19 -28.03 26.22
CA ARG A 18 27.72 -28.34 27.57
C ARG A 18 26.37 -27.82 28.01
N GLN A 19 25.39 -28.72 27.84
CA GLN A 19 24.19 -28.76 28.67
C GLN A 19 24.61 -28.90 30.15
N THR A 20 24.45 -27.85 30.93
CA THR A 20 24.43 -27.98 32.40
C THR A 20 22.99 -28.25 32.81
N MET A 21 22.75 -29.52 33.17
CA MET A 21 21.52 -29.95 33.86
C MET A 21 21.43 -29.22 35.21
N ILE A 22 20.43 -28.37 35.34
CA ILE A 22 20.00 -27.88 36.65
C ILE A 22 19.11 -28.95 37.26
N LYS A 23 19.66 -29.68 38.22
CA LYS A 23 18.94 -30.62 39.05
C LYS A 23 18.02 -29.85 39.99
N TRP A 24 16.75 -30.11 39.89
CA TRP A 24 15.77 -29.70 40.87
C TRP A 24 15.76 -30.73 41.99
N PRO A 25 15.84 -30.33 43.25
CA PRO A 25 15.65 -31.28 44.36
C PRO A 25 14.15 -31.51 44.57
N ALA A 26 13.76 -32.78 44.47
CA ALA A 26 12.52 -33.25 45.02
C ALA A 26 12.64 -33.31 46.56
N LEU A 27 11.68 -32.69 47.26
CA LEU A 27 11.37 -33.01 48.64
C LEU A 27 10.00 -32.40 49.00
N VAL A 28 9.10 -33.25 49.17
CA VAL A 28 8.37 -33.70 50.38
C VAL A 28 7.01 -33.02 50.51
N ALA A 29 5.96 -33.71 50.20
CA ALA A 29 5.15 -34.60 51.02
C ALA A 29 4.34 -33.92 52.13
N MET A 30 3.02 -34.12 52.01
CA MET A 30 2.03 -34.24 53.07
C MET A 30 1.63 -33.02 53.90
N ALA A 31 0.44 -32.54 53.67
CA ALA A 31 -0.57 -32.45 54.75
C ALA A 31 -1.99 -32.39 54.16
N LEU A 32 -2.75 -33.38 54.44
CA LEU A 32 -4.21 -33.39 54.36
C LEU A 32 -4.78 -32.22 55.18
N CYS A 33 -5.60 -31.41 54.54
CA CYS A 33 -6.73 -30.76 55.18
C CYS A 33 -7.84 -30.63 54.13
N ALA A 34 -8.74 -31.59 54.16
CA ALA A 34 -10.01 -31.56 53.46
C ALA A 34 -10.89 -30.47 54.08
N ALA A 35 -10.84 -29.27 53.50
CA ALA A 35 -11.91 -28.32 53.66
C ALA A 35 -12.70 -28.31 52.35
N ILE A 36 -13.89 -28.92 52.41
CA ILE A 36 -14.88 -28.79 51.35
C ILE A 36 -15.34 -27.33 51.32
N LEU A 37 -14.65 -26.51 50.59
CA LEU A 37 -15.15 -25.20 50.16
C LEU A 37 -16.00 -25.49 48.91
N LEU A 38 -17.31 -25.47 49.07
CA LEU A 38 -18.23 -25.30 47.96
C LEU A 38 -17.79 -24.04 47.20
N PRO A 39 -17.58 -24.09 45.87
CA PRO A 39 -17.33 -22.88 45.11
C PRO A 39 -18.58 -22.01 45.24
N GLY A 40 -18.44 -20.88 45.90
CA GLY A 40 -19.45 -19.82 45.87
C GLY A 40 -19.72 -19.46 44.38
N PRO A 41 -20.92 -18.95 44.09
CA PRO A 41 -21.22 -18.53 42.72
C PRO A 41 -20.11 -17.59 42.29
N ALA A 42 -19.45 -17.91 41.16
CA ALA A 42 -18.48 -17.06 40.54
C ALA A 42 -19.11 -15.66 40.42
N PRO A 43 -18.38 -14.56 40.75
CA PRO A 43 -18.91 -13.24 40.52
C PRO A 43 -19.30 -13.18 39.04
N ALA A 44 -20.58 -12.91 38.79
CA ALA A 44 -21.06 -12.67 37.46
C ALA A 44 -20.18 -11.54 36.91
N THR A 45 -19.32 -11.87 35.94
CA THR A 45 -18.64 -10.86 35.15
C THR A 45 -19.76 -9.98 34.61
N PRO A 46 -19.76 -8.66 34.90
CA PRO A 46 -20.75 -7.83 34.27
C PRO A 46 -20.62 -8.07 32.76
N LEU A 47 -21.71 -8.49 32.12
CA LEU A 47 -21.86 -8.39 30.68
C LEU A 47 -21.67 -6.90 30.41
N VAL A 48 -20.45 -6.51 30.13
CA VAL A 48 -20.18 -5.22 29.51
C VAL A 48 -20.93 -5.32 28.20
N ASP A 49 -22.08 -4.66 28.16
CA ASP A 49 -22.82 -4.38 26.94
C ASP A 49 -21.89 -3.48 26.14
N SER A 50 -20.85 -4.07 25.53
CA SER A 50 -19.93 -3.39 24.70
C SER A 50 -20.74 -2.99 23.48
N ALA A 51 -21.07 -1.70 23.40
CA ALA A 51 -21.55 -1.14 22.15
C ALA A 51 -20.68 -1.74 21.01
N PRO A 52 -21.29 -2.18 19.90
CA PRO A 52 -20.53 -2.81 18.84
C PRO A 52 -19.35 -1.91 18.51
N GLU A 53 -18.14 -2.49 18.53
CA GLU A 53 -16.92 -1.74 18.21
C GLU A 53 -17.10 -1.09 16.85
N ALA A 54 -16.80 0.21 16.76
CA ALA A 54 -16.94 0.95 15.52
C ALA A 54 -16.10 0.26 14.40
N THR A 55 -16.71 0.04 13.26
CA THR A 55 -16.10 -0.64 12.13
C THR A 55 -15.33 0.34 11.23
N VAL A 56 -14.47 -0.17 10.35
CA VAL A 56 -13.81 0.66 9.33
C VAL A 56 -14.84 1.41 8.46
N ALA A 57 -16.03 0.84 8.26
CA ALA A 57 -17.13 1.47 7.50
C ALA A 57 -17.68 2.71 8.21
N ASP A 58 -17.72 2.72 9.53
CA ASP A 58 -18.22 3.87 10.31
C ASP A 58 -17.29 5.08 10.15
N GLY A 59 -15.98 4.84 10.00
CA GLY A 59 -15.04 5.90 9.65
C GLY A 59 -15.32 6.52 8.28
N ILE A 60 -15.83 5.75 7.30
CA ILE A 60 -16.27 6.28 6.00
C ILE A 60 -17.51 7.16 6.17
N VAL A 61 -18.44 6.76 7.03
CA VAL A 61 -19.61 7.58 7.37
C VAL A 61 -19.18 8.90 8.00
N ALA A 62 -18.30 8.85 9.00
CA ALA A 62 -17.76 10.05 9.66
C ALA A 62 -17.09 11.02 8.66
N ILE A 63 -16.34 10.50 7.66
CA ILE A 63 -15.76 11.32 6.58
C ILE A 63 -16.84 12.03 5.77
N ARG A 64 -17.92 11.32 5.39
CA ARG A 64 -19.02 11.90 4.61
C ARG A 64 -19.76 13.01 5.33
N GLU A 65 -19.81 12.92 6.65
CA GLU A 65 -20.39 13.92 7.54
C GLU A 65 -19.43 15.08 7.86
N GLY A 66 -18.18 14.98 7.43
CA GLY A 66 -17.15 15.97 7.75
C GLY A 66 -16.50 15.81 9.14
N ASN A 67 -16.82 14.72 9.84
CA ASN A 67 -16.33 14.38 11.18
C ASN A 67 -14.93 13.74 11.12
N PHE A 68 -13.94 14.45 10.57
CA PHE A 68 -12.60 13.89 10.33
C PHE A 68 -11.89 13.41 11.60
N ARG A 69 -12.09 14.06 12.74
CA ARG A 69 -11.49 13.62 14.02
C ARG A 69 -12.06 12.28 14.48
N GLU A 70 -13.36 12.08 14.31
CA GLU A 70 -14.04 10.84 14.61
C GLU A 70 -13.55 9.72 13.69
N ALA A 71 -13.46 9.97 12.39
CA ALA A 71 -12.90 9.02 11.46
C ALA A 71 -11.47 8.59 11.85
N VAL A 72 -10.61 9.51 12.28
CA VAL A 72 -9.27 9.19 12.79
C VAL A 72 -9.35 8.32 14.04
N ALA A 73 -10.22 8.67 15.00
CA ALA A 73 -10.38 7.88 16.22
C ALA A 73 -10.85 6.44 15.93
N ILE A 74 -11.76 6.27 14.96
CA ILE A 74 -12.25 4.95 14.52
C ILE A 74 -11.14 4.18 13.80
N TRP A 75 -10.45 4.80 12.84
CA TRP A 75 -9.49 4.07 12.00
C TRP A 75 -8.15 3.77 12.68
N THR A 76 -7.73 4.56 13.68
CA THR A 76 -6.44 4.35 14.34
C THR A 76 -6.27 2.94 14.89
N PRO A 77 -7.18 2.39 15.73
CA PRO A 77 -7.03 1.04 16.25
C PRO A 77 -7.06 -0.03 15.15
N HIS A 78 -7.85 0.18 14.08
CA HIS A 78 -7.87 -0.74 12.96
C HIS A 78 -6.57 -0.72 12.15
N ALA A 79 -5.96 0.45 11.95
CA ALA A 79 -4.68 0.58 11.27
C ALA A 79 -3.55 -0.06 12.09
N GLU A 80 -3.54 0.13 13.42
CA GLU A 80 -2.62 -0.54 14.35
C GLU A 80 -2.77 -2.06 14.30
N ALA A 81 -4.00 -2.55 14.11
CA ALA A 81 -4.28 -3.97 13.87
C ALA A 81 -3.90 -4.42 12.45
N GLY A 82 -3.39 -3.54 11.61
CA GLY A 82 -2.90 -3.86 10.26
C GLY A 82 -3.98 -3.86 9.18
N ASN A 83 -5.10 -3.19 9.37
CA ASN A 83 -6.13 -3.08 8.35
C ASN A 83 -5.74 -2.05 7.27
N PRO A 84 -5.52 -2.47 6.00
CA PRO A 84 -5.04 -1.56 4.96
C PRO A 84 -6.08 -0.51 4.54
N ALA A 85 -7.37 -0.77 4.70
CA ALA A 85 -8.42 0.21 4.39
C ALA A 85 -8.46 1.34 5.44
N ALA A 86 -8.17 1.03 6.70
CA ALA A 86 -8.03 2.03 7.76
C ALA A 86 -6.79 2.90 7.55
N ASP A 87 -5.65 2.29 7.22
CA ASP A 87 -4.43 3.03 6.86
C ASP A 87 -4.69 3.95 5.65
N TYR A 88 -5.37 3.45 4.60
CA TYR A 88 -5.75 4.29 3.46
C TYR A 88 -6.62 5.47 3.89
N GLY A 89 -7.63 5.23 4.72
CA GLY A 89 -8.50 6.26 5.27
C GLY A 89 -7.75 7.35 6.05
N LEU A 90 -6.83 6.94 6.92
CA LEU A 90 -5.95 7.87 7.65
C LEU A 90 -5.06 8.67 6.69
N GLY A 91 -4.47 8.01 5.68
CA GLY A 91 -3.71 8.67 4.61
C GLY A 91 -4.51 9.76 3.92
N LEU A 92 -5.77 9.48 3.55
CA LEU A 92 -6.69 10.46 2.94
C LEU A 92 -7.00 11.64 3.86
N VAL A 93 -7.20 11.40 5.15
CA VAL A 93 -7.49 12.49 6.10
C VAL A 93 -6.30 13.41 6.23
N TYR A 94 -5.10 12.86 6.39
CA TYR A 94 -3.88 13.65 6.57
C TYR A 94 -3.33 14.28 5.29
N SER A 95 -3.79 13.87 4.11
CA SER A 95 -3.29 14.38 2.82
C SER A 95 -3.67 15.84 2.55
N ARG A 96 -4.70 16.37 3.20
CA ARG A 96 -5.24 17.72 2.96
C ARG A 96 -5.58 18.42 4.26
N ASP A 97 -5.57 19.75 4.22
CA ASP A 97 -6.17 20.56 5.28
C ASP A 97 -7.69 20.31 5.32
N ARG A 98 -8.18 19.91 6.50
CA ARG A 98 -9.60 19.63 6.74
C ARG A 98 -10.27 20.73 7.55
N GLY A 99 -9.55 21.81 7.85
CA GLY A 99 -10.03 22.85 8.75
C GLY A 99 -10.16 22.37 10.20
N ALA A 100 -10.85 23.13 11.04
CA ALA A 100 -11.18 22.77 12.43
C ALA A 100 -10.00 22.22 13.25
N GLY A 101 -8.77 22.71 13.00
CA GLY A 101 -7.57 22.28 13.71
C GLY A 101 -7.01 20.92 13.23
N MET A 102 -7.35 20.50 12.02
CA MET A 102 -6.76 19.34 11.36
C MET A 102 -6.01 19.76 10.09
N PRO A 103 -4.82 20.38 10.24
CA PRO A 103 -3.99 20.75 9.09
C PRO A 103 -3.52 19.51 8.32
N ALA A 104 -3.16 19.71 7.05
CA ALA A 104 -2.48 18.67 6.28
C ALA A 104 -1.20 18.22 6.99
N ARG A 105 -0.94 16.91 6.95
CA ARG A 105 0.28 16.27 7.48
C ARG A 105 0.82 15.30 6.42
N PRO A 106 1.47 15.81 5.38
CA PRO A 106 1.84 15.01 4.23
C PRO A 106 2.79 13.85 4.56
N GLU A 107 3.71 14.02 5.52
CA GLU A 107 4.61 12.94 5.94
C GLU A 107 3.85 11.82 6.65
N LEU A 108 2.84 12.16 7.45
CA LEU A 108 1.99 11.18 8.11
C LEU A 108 1.07 10.47 7.11
N SER A 109 0.52 11.23 6.14
CA SER A 109 -0.23 10.67 5.02
C SER A 109 0.62 9.66 4.24
N HIS A 110 1.88 10.00 3.95
CA HIS A 110 2.81 9.13 3.25
C HIS A 110 3.01 7.80 4.00
N ARG A 111 3.29 7.84 5.30
CA ARG A 111 3.48 6.64 6.12
C ARG A 111 2.26 5.72 6.10
N HIS A 112 1.06 6.29 6.22
CA HIS A 112 -0.17 5.49 6.17
C HIS A 112 -0.42 4.88 4.80
N TYR A 113 -0.19 5.63 3.71
CA TYR A 113 -0.28 5.05 2.37
C TYR A 113 0.78 3.97 2.15
N GLU A 114 1.99 4.14 2.65
CA GLU A 114 3.05 3.13 2.59
C GLU A 114 2.64 1.85 3.34
N ALA A 115 2.11 1.97 4.56
CA ALA A 115 1.61 0.84 5.34
C ALA A 115 0.50 0.08 4.62
N ALA A 116 -0.46 0.78 4.03
CA ALA A 116 -1.54 0.18 3.25
C ALA A 116 -1.03 -0.45 1.94
N ALA A 117 -0.10 0.21 1.24
CA ALA A 117 0.48 -0.27 0.00
C ALA A 117 1.28 -1.57 0.19
N HIS A 118 2.04 -1.69 1.27
CA HIS A 118 2.75 -2.93 1.63
C HIS A 118 1.80 -4.11 1.87
N ARG A 119 0.54 -3.84 2.21
CA ARG A 119 -0.52 -4.86 2.36
C ARG A 119 -1.36 -5.02 1.09
N GLY A 120 -0.94 -4.42 -0.02
CA GLY A 120 -1.55 -4.59 -1.34
C GLY A 120 -2.78 -3.72 -1.61
N HIS A 121 -3.02 -2.66 -0.82
CA HIS A 121 -4.13 -1.73 -1.07
C HIS A 121 -3.85 -0.90 -2.34
N VAL A 122 -4.58 -1.18 -3.41
CA VAL A 122 -4.28 -0.64 -4.75
C VAL A 122 -4.38 0.89 -4.82
N ASP A 123 -5.40 1.47 -4.18
CA ASP A 123 -5.56 2.93 -4.17
C ASP A 123 -4.42 3.61 -3.40
N SER A 124 -3.91 2.97 -2.32
CA SER A 124 -2.72 3.48 -1.60
C SER A 124 -1.44 3.38 -2.43
N ILE A 125 -1.30 2.32 -3.22
CA ILE A 125 -0.17 2.19 -4.17
C ILE A 125 -0.21 3.32 -5.20
N PHE A 126 -1.40 3.69 -5.68
CA PHE A 126 -1.59 4.82 -6.58
C PHE A 126 -1.24 6.17 -5.91
N GLU A 127 -1.76 6.41 -4.70
CA GLU A 127 -1.48 7.65 -3.96
C GLU A 127 0.01 7.78 -3.61
N LEU A 128 0.66 6.67 -3.25
CA LEU A 128 2.09 6.63 -2.98
C LEU A 128 2.91 6.99 -4.23
N ALA A 129 2.53 6.43 -5.40
CA ALA A 129 3.14 6.81 -6.67
C ALA A 129 3.01 8.32 -6.95
N PHE A 130 1.84 8.89 -6.70
CA PHE A 130 1.57 10.31 -6.88
C PHE A 130 2.39 11.18 -5.91
N GLN A 131 2.56 10.72 -4.66
CA GLN A 131 3.38 11.41 -3.67
C GLN A 131 4.85 11.43 -4.07
N TYR A 132 5.41 10.31 -4.54
CA TYR A 132 6.78 10.26 -5.07
C TYR A 132 6.96 11.11 -6.33
N GLU A 133 5.96 11.17 -7.22
CA GLU A 133 6.03 12.04 -8.41
C GLU A 133 6.11 13.52 -8.03
N ARG A 134 5.42 13.93 -6.95
CA ARG A 134 5.27 15.33 -6.54
C ARG A 134 6.15 15.76 -5.38
N GLY A 135 6.80 14.84 -4.69
CA GLY A 135 7.52 15.13 -3.46
C GLY A 135 6.60 15.54 -2.32
N ILE A 136 5.44 14.87 -2.17
CA ILE A 136 4.44 15.19 -1.13
C ILE A 136 4.67 14.26 0.06
N GLY A 137 5.14 14.80 1.17
CA GLY A 137 5.45 14.03 2.38
C GLY A 137 6.68 13.14 2.26
N THR A 138 7.39 13.21 1.15
CA THR A 138 8.63 12.50 0.85
C THR A 138 9.43 13.31 -0.18
N GLU A 139 10.68 12.97 -0.41
CA GLU A 139 11.42 13.53 -1.54
C GLU A 139 10.87 13.03 -2.87
N ALA A 140 10.84 13.90 -3.88
CA ALA A 140 10.42 13.51 -5.21
C ALA A 140 11.37 12.46 -5.79
N ASN A 141 10.81 11.38 -6.33
CA ASN A 141 11.59 10.29 -6.93
C ASN A 141 10.81 9.66 -8.09
N THR A 142 11.23 9.98 -9.31
CA THR A 142 10.57 9.52 -10.54
C THR A 142 10.64 8.00 -10.69
N ASP A 143 11.73 7.35 -10.29
CA ASP A 143 11.87 5.89 -10.39
C ASP A 143 10.90 5.17 -9.47
N HIS A 144 10.76 5.63 -8.21
CA HIS A 144 9.77 5.10 -7.28
C HIS A 144 8.35 5.36 -7.79
N ALA A 145 8.06 6.57 -8.28
CA ALA A 145 6.75 6.88 -8.84
C ALA A 145 6.39 5.93 -10.00
N LEU A 146 7.31 5.70 -10.96
CA LEU A 146 7.11 4.77 -12.07
C LEU A 146 6.90 3.33 -11.58
N ALA A 147 7.68 2.88 -10.60
CA ALA A 147 7.55 1.54 -10.04
C ALA A 147 6.16 1.33 -9.42
N TYR A 148 5.71 2.23 -8.54
CA TYR A 148 4.40 2.14 -7.90
C TYR A 148 3.24 2.33 -8.90
N TYR A 149 3.36 3.27 -9.85
CA TYR A 149 2.35 3.40 -10.91
C TYR A 149 2.21 2.14 -11.75
N ARG A 150 3.30 1.44 -12.11
CA ARG A 150 3.24 0.16 -12.85
C ARG A 150 2.49 -0.92 -12.08
N VAL A 151 2.67 -0.98 -10.76
CA VAL A 151 1.94 -1.92 -9.91
C VAL A 151 0.45 -1.58 -9.88
N ALA A 152 0.09 -0.32 -9.62
CA ALA A 152 -1.30 0.13 -9.57
C ALA A 152 -2.00 0.04 -10.93
N ALA A 153 -1.30 0.33 -12.03
CA ALA A 153 -1.85 0.38 -13.39
C ALA A 153 -2.45 -0.96 -13.88
N LYS A 154 -2.12 -2.08 -13.24
CA LYS A 154 -2.72 -3.37 -13.57
C LYS A 154 -4.25 -3.34 -13.41
N ASN A 155 -4.77 -2.62 -12.41
CA ASN A 155 -6.20 -2.58 -12.07
C ASN A 155 -6.76 -1.17 -11.81
N HIS A 156 -5.93 -0.12 -11.88
CA HIS A 156 -6.32 1.24 -11.50
C HIS A 156 -6.23 2.20 -12.69
N LEU A 157 -7.38 2.72 -13.15
CA LEU A 157 -7.47 3.56 -14.36
C LEU A 157 -6.62 4.83 -14.27
N ASN A 158 -6.69 5.55 -13.14
CA ASN A 158 -5.92 6.78 -12.97
C ASN A 158 -4.41 6.50 -12.97
N ALA A 159 -3.97 5.35 -12.44
CA ALA A 159 -2.58 4.93 -12.49
C ALA A 159 -2.10 4.68 -13.92
N GLN A 160 -2.92 4.05 -14.77
CA GLN A 160 -2.61 3.86 -16.19
C GLN A 160 -2.41 5.21 -16.90
N TYR A 161 -3.31 6.15 -16.63
CA TYR A 161 -3.22 7.50 -17.21
C TYR A 161 -1.97 8.25 -16.73
N ASN A 162 -1.75 8.32 -15.40
CA ASN A 162 -0.60 9.03 -14.83
C ASN A 162 0.73 8.40 -15.25
N LEU A 163 0.80 7.07 -15.30
CA LEU A 163 1.96 6.35 -15.79
C LEU A 163 2.27 6.71 -17.26
N ALA A 164 1.25 6.74 -18.10
CA ALA A 164 1.41 7.15 -19.50
C ALA A 164 1.90 8.60 -19.62
N VAL A 165 1.36 9.52 -18.81
CA VAL A 165 1.80 10.91 -18.77
C VAL A 165 3.27 11.01 -18.34
N LEU A 166 3.62 10.37 -17.22
CA LEU A 166 4.97 10.42 -16.65
C LEU A 166 6.00 9.82 -17.62
N LEU A 167 5.74 8.66 -18.20
CA LEU A 167 6.60 8.02 -19.19
C LEU A 167 6.75 8.87 -20.47
N SER A 168 5.69 9.56 -20.90
CA SER A 168 5.74 10.40 -22.10
C SER A 168 6.54 11.69 -21.91
N ARG A 169 6.51 12.23 -20.70
CA ARG A 169 7.23 13.45 -20.31
C ARG A 169 8.69 13.17 -19.95
N GLY A 170 8.92 12.06 -19.23
CA GLY A 170 10.19 11.68 -18.63
C GLY A 170 10.35 12.29 -17.23
N GLY A 171 10.85 13.49 -17.11
CA GLY A 171 11.29 14.10 -15.85
C GLY A 171 12.79 13.87 -15.70
N ASP A 172 13.22 13.29 -14.59
CA ASP A 172 14.63 12.94 -14.34
C ASP A 172 15.06 11.64 -15.05
N VAL A 173 14.11 10.95 -15.70
CA VAL A 173 14.35 9.73 -16.47
C VAL A 173 14.09 9.96 -17.95
N LYS A 174 14.71 9.15 -18.80
CA LYS A 174 14.48 9.22 -20.25
C LYS A 174 13.04 8.83 -20.58
N PRO A 175 12.32 9.60 -21.44
CA PRO A 175 10.98 9.25 -21.87
C PRO A 175 10.93 7.87 -22.57
N ASP A 176 9.93 7.06 -22.21
CA ASP A 176 9.58 5.82 -22.91
C ASP A 176 8.21 5.96 -23.57
N LEU A 177 8.22 6.44 -24.82
CA LEU A 177 6.98 6.64 -25.58
C LEU A 177 6.27 5.35 -25.95
N ARG A 178 6.99 4.20 -25.99
CA ARG A 178 6.35 2.89 -26.30
C ARG A 178 5.51 2.42 -25.12
N GLU A 179 6.11 2.41 -23.92
CA GLU A 179 5.40 2.07 -22.71
C GLU A 179 4.30 3.10 -22.40
N ALA A 180 4.56 4.39 -22.61
CA ALA A 180 3.58 5.45 -22.47
C ALA A 180 2.33 5.22 -23.35
N PHE A 181 2.52 4.89 -24.63
CA PHE A 181 1.41 4.60 -25.53
C PHE A 181 0.64 3.34 -25.14
N PHE A 182 1.34 2.31 -24.70
CA PHE A 182 0.71 1.09 -24.18
C PHE A 182 -0.26 1.39 -23.03
N TRP A 183 0.19 2.14 -22.03
CA TRP A 183 -0.66 2.48 -20.88
C TRP A 183 -1.75 3.47 -21.22
N ALA A 184 -1.50 4.43 -22.12
CA ALA A 184 -2.55 5.33 -22.60
C ALA A 184 -3.65 4.58 -23.37
N ALA A 185 -3.28 3.59 -24.19
CA ALA A 185 -4.26 2.74 -24.89
C ALA A 185 -5.04 1.86 -23.90
N ALA A 186 -4.38 1.29 -22.90
CA ALA A 186 -5.03 0.52 -21.82
C ALA A 186 -6.02 1.40 -21.05
N ALA A 187 -5.61 2.61 -20.65
CA ALA A 187 -6.47 3.57 -19.96
C ALA A 187 -7.70 3.94 -20.81
N ARG A 188 -7.52 4.18 -22.12
CA ARG A 188 -8.63 4.48 -23.04
C ARG A 188 -9.64 3.35 -23.11
N ASN A 189 -9.17 2.10 -23.18
CA ASN A 189 -10.05 0.95 -23.22
C ASN A 189 -10.83 0.78 -21.91
N ASN A 190 -10.17 0.96 -20.75
CA ASN A 190 -10.80 0.90 -19.44
C ASN A 190 -11.79 2.05 -19.21
N ALA A 191 -11.49 3.27 -19.69
CA ALA A 191 -12.39 4.42 -19.60
C ALA A 191 -13.68 4.24 -20.41
N ARG A 192 -13.65 3.48 -21.52
CA ARG A 192 -14.85 3.11 -22.30
C ARG A 192 -15.78 2.17 -21.53
N ILE A 193 -15.22 1.26 -20.75
CA ILE A 193 -15.96 0.23 -20.03
C ILE A 193 -16.45 0.74 -18.68
N ARG A 194 -15.63 1.53 -18.00
CA ARG A 194 -15.90 2.01 -16.63
C ARG A 194 -15.50 3.48 -16.49
N PRO A 195 -16.32 4.40 -17.00
CA PRO A 195 -16.04 5.83 -16.79
C PRO A 195 -16.11 6.13 -15.29
N ARG A 196 -15.02 6.62 -14.73
CA ARG A 196 -14.95 6.99 -13.30
C ARG A 196 -14.30 8.36 -13.14
N GLY A 197 -14.97 9.23 -12.40
CA GLY A 197 -14.45 10.51 -11.94
C GLY A 197 -14.12 11.50 -13.05
N GLU A 198 -13.07 12.29 -12.85
CA GLU A 198 -12.65 13.36 -13.77
C GLU A 198 -11.93 12.84 -15.03
N LEU A 199 -11.57 11.57 -15.07
CA LEU A 199 -10.86 10.98 -16.20
C LEU A 199 -11.85 10.51 -17.26
N THR A 200 -12.18 11.40 -18.20
CA THR A 200 -13.08 11.11 -19.30
C THR A 200 -12.39 10.34 -20.41
N LEU A 201 -13.20 9.59 -21.20
CA LEU A 201 -12.69 8.91 -22.40
C LEU A 201 -12.02 9.90 -23.37
N GLU A 202 -12.53 11.11 -23.49
CA GLU A 202 -11.95 12.15 -24.34
C GLU A 202 -10.53 12.54 -23.89
N LYS A 203 -10.37 12.79 -22.58
CA LYS A 203 -9.06 13.17 -21.98
C LYS A 203 -8.01 12.08 -22.22
N VAL A 204 -8.39 10.83 -22.01
CA VAL A 204 -7.49 9.68 -22.20
C VAL A 204 -7.18 9.46 -23.70
N SER A 205 -8.20 9.59 -24.56
CA SER A 205 -8.02 9.45 -26.03
C SER A 205 -7.09 10.53 -26.58
N ARG A 206 -7.21 11.75 -26.10
CA ARG A 206 -6.32 12.87 -26.49
C ARG A 206 -4.87 12.57 -26.08
N LEU A 207 -4.65 12.04 -24.87
CA LEU A 207 -3.31 11.63 -24.44
C LEU A 207 -2.74 10.53 -25.35
N ALA A 208 -3.52 9.48 -25.60
CA ALA A 208 -3.08 8.39 -26.48
C ALA A 208 -2.74 8.88 -27.90
N GLN A 209 -3.52 9.81 -28.44
CA GLN A 209 -3.25 10.41 -29.74
C GLN A 209 -1.95 11.23 -29.73
N MET A 210 -1.75 12.11 -28.76
CA MET A 210 -0.53 12.91 -28.64
C MET A 210 0.74 12.05 -28.55
N ILE A 211 0.67 10.95 -27.80
CA ILE A 211 1.82 10.03 -27.68
C ILE A 211 2.04 9.29 -29.02
N ARG A 212 0.96 8.86 -29.67
CA ARG A 212 1.01 8.17 -30.97
C ARG A 212 1.69 9.01 -32.06
N GLU A 213 1.41 10.29 -32.12
CA GLU A 213 1.99 11.23 -33.09
C GLU A 213 3.50 11.37 -32.95
N ARG A 214 4.02 11.13 -31.73
CA ARG A 214 5.47 11.16 -31.43
C ARG A 214 6.16 9.81 -31.69
N LEU A 215 5.43 8.75 -32.01
CA LEU A 215 5.96 7.41 -32.24
C LEU A 215 6.06 7.10 -33.75
N PRO A 216 7.09 6.36 -34.20
CA PRO A 216 7.11 5.78 -35.53
C PRO A 216 5.88 4.87 -35.75
N HIS A 217 5.25 4.96 -36.93
CA HIS A 217 4.00 4.26 -37.26
C HIS A 217 4.01 2.75 -36.94
N GLN A 218 5.10 2.04 -37.26
CA GLN A 218 5.23 0.63 -36.98
C GLN A 218 5.26 0.29 -35.48
N THR A 219 5.83 1.18 -34.66
CA THR A 219 5.91 1.00 -33.21
C THR A 219 4.57 1.23 -32.53
N ALA A 220 3.81 2.23 -32.98
CA ALA A 220 2.49 2.54 -32.48
C ALA A 220 1.51 1.39 -32.70
N SER A 221 1.54 0.72 -33.87
CA SER A 221 0.70 -0.42 -34.18
C SER A 221 0.97 -1.64 -33.28
N LYS A 222 2.24 -1.98 -33.04
CA LYS A 222 2.61 -3.09 -32.15
C LYS A 222 2.22 -2.85 -30.70
N ALA A 223 2.47 -1.66 -30.15
CA ALA A 223 2.11 -1.30 -28.77
C ALA A 223 0.58 -1.33 -28.57
N GLY A 224 -0.17 -0.87 -29.57
CA GLY A 224 -1.61 -0.95 -29.57
C GLY A 224 -2.15 -2.38 -29.51
N LEU A 225 -1.63 -3.28 -30.31
CA LEU A 225 -2.01 -4.70 -30.31
C LEU A 225 -1.76 -5.38 -28.95
N VAL A 226 -0.67 -5.04 -28.28
CA VAL A 226 -0.36 -5.60 -26.95
C VAL A 226 -1.33 -5.07 -25.90
N ALA A 227 -1.66 -3.79 -25.94
CA ALA A 227 -2.65 -3.20 -25.04
C ALA A 227 -4.03 -3.85 -25.21
N THR A 228 -4.45 -4.13 -26.47
CA THR A 228 -5.70 -4.87 -26.78
C THR A 228 -5.71 -6.25 -26.15
N ARG A 229 -4.61 -6.99 -26.25
CA ARG A 229 -4.52 -8.35 -25.68
C ARG A 229 -4.68 -8.37 -24.16
N LEU A 230 -4.14 -7.38 -23.46
CA LEU A 230 -4.23 -7.31 -21.99
C LEU A 230 -5.58 -6.81 -21.49
N THR A 231 -6.25 -5.97 -22.25
CA THR A 231 -7.57 -5.42 -21.88
C THR A 231 -8.76 -6.20 -22.50
N GLY A 232 -8.46 -7.15 -23.40
CA GLY A 232 -9.47 -7.96 -24.11
C GLY A 232 -10.36 -7.18 -25.08
N GLN A 233 -9.98 -5.95 -25.44
CA GLN A 233 -10.77 -5.07 -26.32
C GLN A 233 -9.93 -4.53 -27.48
N PRO A 234 -10.47 -4.44 -28.71
CA PRO A 234 -9.80 -3.82 -29.84
C PRO A 234 -9.62 -2.32 -29.62
N ILE A 235 -8.49 -1.80 -30.11
CA ILE A 235 -8.10 -0.39 -30.03
C ILE A 235 -8.82 0.45 -31.07
#